data_6bbca0045e2f7e1808ab0f9689fb1104
#
_entry.id   6bbca0045e2f7e1808ab0f9689fb1104
#
_cell.length_a   1.000
_cell.length_b   1.000
_cell.length_c   1.000
_cell.angle_alpha   90.00
_cell.angle_beta   90.00
_cell.angle_gamma   90.00
#
_symmetry.space_group_name_H-M   'P 1'
#
loop_
_entity.id
_entity.type
_entity.pdbx_description
1 polymer ?
#
loop_
_entity_poly.entity_id
_entity_poly.type
_entity_poly.pdbx_seq_one_letter_code
_entity_poly.pdbx_strand_id
1 'polypeptide(L)'
;MIYIIDHEDSFTFNLAHLLGAYDTVQVSNFYEINKSQLKKADMIVLSPGPGEPKNYPTTTKIYHEYKGKKKILGICLGFQQILFAEGGQIVQQKNIYHGYQSTINVLPRSYLYKHYKKLSVGRYHSLKLKEPFQSSSIDITMRCQKTNVAMALEDKKNKIFGFQFHPDSF
;
A
#
# COMPACT_ATOMS: atom_id res chain seq x y z
N MET A 1 4.46 16.83 -7.02
CA MET A 1 5.20 15.71 -7.64
C MET A 1 5.04 14.44 -6.81
N ILE A 2 4.78 13.32 -7.45
CA ILE A 2 4.66 11.99 -6.85
C ILE A 2 5.96 11.20 -7.09
N TYR A 3 6.52 10.58 -6.05
CA TYR A 3 7.70 9.74 -6.15
C TYR A 3 7.33 8.29 -5.89
N ILE A 4 7.51 7.41 -6.87
CA ILE A 4 7.24 5.98 -6.75
C ILE A 4 8.55 5.24 -6.47
N ILE A 5 8.59 4.48 -5.38
CA ILE A 5 9.63 3.49 -5.10
C ILE A 5 9.18 2.19 -5.74
N ASP A 6 9.87 1.80 -6.80
CA ASP A 6 9.58 0.60 -7.57
C ASP A 6 10.25 -0.62 -6.93
N HIS A 7 9.45 -1.62 -6.59
CA HIS A 7 9.89 -2.91 -6.07
C HIS A 7 9.92 -4.00 -7.17
N GLU A 8 10.14 -3.57 -8.43
CA GLU A 8 10.28 -4.46 -9.59
C GLU A 8 9.00 -5.25 -9.89
N ASP A 9 7.86 -4.56 -9.87
CA ASP A 9 6.57 -5.13 -10.20
C ASP A 9 6.13 -4.72 -11.62
N SER A 10 5.52 -5.67 -12.34
CA SER A 10 4.99 -5.40 -13.70
C SER A 10 3.87 -4.34 -13.73
N PHE A 11 3.19 -4.12 -12.62
CA PHE A 11 2.13 -3.10 -12.50
C PHE A 11 2.64 -1.71 -12.12
N THR A 12 3.93 -1.54 -11.78
CA THR A 12 4.47 -0.23 -11.36
C THR A 12 4.23 0.84 -12.41
N PHE A 13 4.40 0.53 -13.69
CA PHE A 13 4.19 1.52 -14.76
C PHE A 13 2.70 1.81 -15.01
N ASN A 14 1.80 0.85 -14.80
CA ASN A 14 0.35 1.10 -14.84
C ASN A 14 -0.04 2.06 -13.71
N LEU A 15 0.49 1.82 -12.50
CA LEU A 15 0.31 2.71 -11.36
C LEU A 15 0.88 4.11 -11.64
N ALA A 16 2.07 4.20 -12.23
CA ALA A 16 2.68 5.47 -12.62
C ALA A 16 1.84 6.22 -13.65
N HIS A 17 1.30 5.52 -14.64
CA HIS A 17 0.40 6.10 -15.64
C HIS A 17 -0.89 6.64 -15.00
N LEU A 18 -1.53 5.85 -14.14
CA LEU A 18 -2.73 6.24 -13.40
C LEU A 18 -2.49 7.52 -12.57
N LEU A 19 -1.39 7.56 -11.83
CA LEU A 19 -1.04 8.70 -10.98
C LEU A 19 -0.58 9.90 -11.79
N GLY A 20 0.01 9.68 -12.97
CA GLY A 20 0.44 10.71 -13.91
C GLY A 20 -0.69 11.59 -14.45
N ALA A 21 -1.95 11.12 -14.37
CA ALA A 21 -3.11 11.93 -14.69
C ALA A 21 -3.37 13.06 -13.66
N TYR A 22 -2.76 12.98 -12.48
CA TYR A 22 -3.01 13.92 -11.37
C TYR A 22 -1.80 14.81 -11.06
N ASP A 23 -0.56 14.30 -11.26
CA ASP A 23 0.65 15.08 -10.97
C ASP A 23 1.85 14.45 -11.70
N THR A 24 2.97 15.20 -11.76
CA THR A 24 4.25 14.69 -12.29
C THR A 24 4.71 13.48 -11.47
N VAL A 25 5.05 12.40 -12.14
CA VAL A 25 5.51 11.15 -11.51
C VAL A 25 6.99 10.92 -11.82
N GLN A 26 7.75 10.60 -10.77
CA GLN A 26 9.12 10.12 -10.84
C GLN A 26 9.16 8.70 -10.29
N VAL A 27 9.75 7.77 -11.04
CA VAL A 27 9.93 6.37 -10.61
C VAL A 27 11.41 6.10 -10.39
N SER A 28 11.76 5.42 -9.33
CA SER A 28 13.11 4.90 -9.06
C SER A 28 13.03 3.53 -8.41
N ASN A 29 13.92 2.63 -8.78
CA ASN A 29 14.03 1.33 -8.14
C ASN A 29 14.40 1.48 -6.66
N PHE A 30 13.93 0.57 -5.82
CA PHE A 30 14.15 0.58 -4.36
C PHE A 30 15.64 0.58 -3.95
N TYR A 31 16.54 0.13 -4.83
CA TYR A 31 17.99 0.11 -4.62
C TYR A 31 18.71 1.34 -5.24
N GLU A 32 18.01 2.15 -6.05
CA GLU A 32 18.56 3.33 -6.74
C GLU A 32 17.77 4.60 -6.41
N ILE A 33 17.55 4.84 -5.12
CA ILE A 33 16.74 5.97 -4.66
C ILE A 33 17.41 7.31 -4.93
N ASN A 34 16.78 8.15 -5.75
CA ASN A 34 17.20 9.53 -5.93
C ASN A 34 16.72 10.39 -4.76
N LYS A 35 17.60 10.56 -3.76
CA LYS A 35 17.28 11.32 -2.53
C LYS A 35 16.89 12.78 -2.80
N SER A 36 17.45 13.42 -3.83
CA SER A 36 17.11 14.80 -4.18
C SER A 36 15.67 14.91 -4.67
N GLN A 37 15.26 14.02 -5.56
CA GLN A 37 13.90 13.95 -6.06
C GLN A 37 12.91 13.52 -4.97
N LEU A 38 13.28 12.53 -4.16
CA LEU A 38 12.47 12.07 -3.03
C LEU A 38 12.17 13.22 -2.03
N LYS A 39 13.17 14.06 -1.74
CA LYS A 39 12.99 15.25 -0.88
C LYS A 39 12.00 16.26 -1.46
N LYS A 40 11.97 16.44 -2.78
CA LYS A 40 11.07 17.37 -3.48
C LYS A 40 9.64 16.84 -3.62
N ALA A 41 9.42 15.54 -3.47
CA ALA A 41 8.11 14.93 -3.64
C ALA A 41 7.12 15.39 -2.56
N ASP A 42 5.87 15.56 -2.93
CA ASP A 42 4.73 15.82 -2.04
C ASP A 42 4.12 14.51 -1.53
N MET A 43 4.29 13.45 -2.32
CA MET A 43 3.76 12.12 -2.05
C MET A 43 4.78 11.05 -2.40
N ILE A 44 4.91 10.04 -1.54
CA ILE A 44 5.70 8.84 -1.78
C ILE A 44 4.74 7.67 -1.99
N VAL A 45 4.98 6.92 -3.04
CA VAL A 45 4.21 5.70 -3.34
C VAL A 45 5.14 4.50 -3.23
N LEU A 46 4.74 3.53 -2.43
CA LEU A 46 5.39 2.23 -2.30
C LEU A 46 4.67 1.27 -3.24
N SER A 47 5.33 0.84 -4.30
CA SER A 47 4.73 0.03 -5.36
C SER A 47 4.38 -1.39 -4.89
N PRO A 48 3.59 -2.13 -5.67
CA PRO A 48 3.60 -3.59 -5.60
C PRO A 48 5.01 -4.15 -5.79
N GLY A 49 5.19 -5.43 -5.54
CA GLY A 49 6.48 -6.11 -5.74
C GLY A 49 6.48 -7.56 -5.27
N PRO A 50 7.51 -8.33 -5.64
CA PRO A 50 7.69 -9.70 -5.18
C PRO A 50 8.20 -9.77 -3.74
N GLY A 51 8.16 -10.96 -3.17
CA GLY A 51 8.73 -11.25 -1.85
C GLY A 51 7.90 -10.70 -0.69
N GLU A 52 8.60 -10.25 0.35
CA GLU A 52 7.99 -9.79 1.60
C GLU A 52 8.68 -8.52 2.12
N PRO A 53 8.04 -7.75 3.02
CA PRO A 53 8.57 -6.47 3.51
C PRO A 53 10.01 -6.50 4.02
N LYS A 54 10.42 -7.56 4.69
CA LYS A 54 11.80 -7.67 5.23
C LYS A 54 12.89 -7.67 4.16
N ASN A 55 12.55 -7.98 2.90
CA ASN A 55 13.48 -7.92 1.78
C ASN A 55 13.84 -6.49 1.37
N TYR A 56 13.11 -5.48 1.86
CA TYR A 56 13.22 -4.09 1.44
C TYR A 56 13.52 -3.13 2.61
N PRO A 57 14.65 -3.30 3.33
CA PRO A 57 14.95 -2.50 4.51
C PRO A 57 15.13 -1.00 4.20
N THR A 58 15.54 -0.66 2.99
CA THR A 58 15.63 0.75 2.53
C THR A 58 14.26 1.40 2.50
N THR A 59 13.23 0.71 1.99
CA THR A 59 11.85 1.21 1.97
C THR A 59 11.32 1.45 3.37
N THR A 60 11.58 0.52 4.30
CA THR A 60 11.21 0.68 5.72
C THR A 60 11.86 1.92 6.34
N LYS A 61 13.15 2.17 6.07
CA LYS A 61 13.85 3.39 6.54
C LYS A 61 13.21 4.65 5.97
N ILE A 62 12.89 4.67 4.67
CA ILE A 62 12.24 5.81 4.00
C ILE A 62 10.87 6.05 4.62
N TYR A 63 10.08 5.01 4.86
CA TYR A 63 8.80 5.14 5.53
C TYR A 63 8.92 5.87 6.87
N HIS A 64 9.83 5.43 7.75
CA HIS A 64 10.04 6.08 9.05
C HIS A 64 10.56 7.51 8.93
N GLU A 65 11.45 7.79 7.97
CA GLU A 65 12.00 9.13 7.73
C GLU A 65 10.90 10.13 7.31
N TYR A 66 9.93 9.69 6.50
CA TYR A 66 8.92 10.57 5.90
C TYR A 66 7.52 10.46 6.51
N LYS A 67 7.27 9.52 7.42
CA LYS A 67 6.01 9.41 8.18
C LYS A 67 5.69 10.75 8.87
N GLY A 68 4.50 11.26 8.64
CA GLY A 68 4.03 12.55 9.16
C GLY A 68 4.60 13.80 8.45
N LYS A 69 5.56 13.63 7.53
CA LYS A 69 6.15 14.73 6.75
C LYS A 69 5.61 14.79 5.32
N LYS A 70 5.30 13.64 4.74
CA LYS A 70 4.78 13.50 3.36
C LYS A 70 3.57 12.60 3.34
N LYS A 71 2.75 12.73 2.29
CA LYS A 71 1.72 11.71 1.99
C LYS A 71 2.40 10.41 1.60
N ILE A 72 1.93 9.28 2.12
CA ILE A 72 2.46 7.96 1.75
C ILE A 72 1.29 7.07 1.32
N LEU A 73 1.45 6.43 0.16
CA LEU A 73 0.53 5.43 -0.36
C LEU A 73 1.27 4.11 -0.56
N GLY A 74 0.73 3.01 -0.05
CA GLY A 74 1.26 1.67 -0.29
C GLY A 74 0.28 0.79 -1.06
N ILE A 75 0.76 0.14 -2.12
CA ILE A 75 -0.05 -0.79 -2.93
C ILE A 75 0.53 -2.20 -2.83
N CYS A 76 -0.30 -3.17 -2.51
CA CYS A 76 0.03 -4.59 -2.36
C CYS A 76 1.23 -4.82 -1.42
N LEU A 77 2.43 -5.03 -1.93
CA LEU A 77 3.65 -5.08 -1.12
C LEU A 77 3.85 -3.77 -0.33
N GLY A 78 3.61 -2.62 -0.94
CA GLY A 78 3.71 -1.32 -0.27
C GLY A 78 2.75 -1.17 0.92
N PHE A 79 1.54 -1.71 0.83
CA PHE A 79 0.61 -1.81 1.96
C PHE A 79 1.20 -2.68 3.08
N GLN A 80 1.78 -3.82 2.74
CA GLN A 80 2.43 -4.72 3.69
C GLN A 80 3.67 -4.08 4.32
N GLN A 81 4.45 -3.29 3.54
CA GLN A 81 5.60 -2.51 4.04
C GLN A 81 5.19 -1.52 5.15
N ILE A 82 4.08 -0.80 4.94
CA ILE A 82 3.55 0.12 5.96
C ILE A 82 3.19 -0.64 7.23
N LEU A 83 2.43 -1.74 7.11
CA LEU A 83 2.04 -2.55 8.25
C LEU A 83 3.25 -3.16 8.98
N PHE A 84 4.23 -3.65 8.23
CA PHE A 84 5.47 -4.19 8.79
C PHE A 84 6.27 -3.13 9.55
N ALA A 85 6.41 -1.93 8.98
CA ALA A 85 7.08 -0.80 9.63
C ALA A 85 6.36 -0.36 10.92
N GLU A 86 5.05 -0.56 11.02
CA GLU A 86 4.24 -0.30 12.22
C GLU A 86 4.16 -1.51 13.18
N GLY A 87 5.05 -2.49 13.03
CA GLY A 87 5.17 -3.64 13.92
C GLY A 87 4.24 -4.81 13.58
N GLY A 88 3.52 -4.74 12.47
CA GLY A 88 2.68 -5.83 11.98
C GLY A 88 3.52 -7.01 11.45
N GLN A 89 3.03 -8.22 11.64
CA GLN A 89 3.61 -9.42 11.04
C GLN A 89 2.90 -9.74 9.73
N ILE A 90 3.68 -9.95 8.67
CA ILE A 90 3.17 -10.37 7.37
C ILE A 90 3.43 -11.87 7.23
N VAL A 91 2.37 -12.61 6.92
CA VAL A 91 2.42 -14.08 6.87
C VAL A 91 1.76 -14.61 5.60
N GLN A 92 2.12 -15.82 5.21
CA GLN A 92 1.49 -16.49 4.10
C GLN A 92 0.02 -16.79 4.40
N GLN A 93 -0.85 -16.56 3.43
CA GLN A 93 -2.25 -16.96 3.53
C GLN A 93 -2.49 -18.32 2.87
N LYS A 94 -3.56 -19.00 3.31
CA LYS A 94 -3.90 -20.35 2.81
C LYS A 94 -4.20 -20.36 1.31
N ASN A 95 -4.89 -19.34 0.81
CA ASN A 95 -5.27 -19.22 -0.60
C ASN A 95 -4.41 -18.17 -1.28
N ILE A 96 -3.82 -18.51 -2.41
CA ILE A 96 -3.10 -17.58 -3.28
C ILE A 96 -4.13 -16.96 -4.23
N TYR A 97 -4.10 -15.62 -4.33
CA TYR A 97 -4.94 -14.88 -5.26
C TYR A 97 -4.07 -14.32 -6.39
N HIS A 98 -4.46 -14.58 -7.62
CA HIS A 98 -3.80 -14.05 -8.81
C HIS A 98 -4.85 -13.75 -9.87
N GLY A 99 -5.20 -12.46 -10.04
CA GLY A 99 -6.26 -12.02 -10.94
C GLY A 99 -7.69 -12.32 -10.45
N TYR A 100 -7.88 -12.47 -9.14
CA TYR A 100 -9.20 -12.73 -8.58
C TYR A 100 -9.95 -11.46 -8.24
N GLN A 101 -11.16 -11.33 -8.75
CA GLN A 101 -12.10 -10.31 -8.30
C GLN A 101 -12.68 -10.68 -6.93
N SER A 102 -12.66 -9.75 -5.99
CA SER A 102 -13.19 -9.94 -4.65
C SER A 102 -14.03 -8.75 -4.20
N THR A 103 -15.11 -9.04 -3.48
CA THR A 103 -15.89 -8.01 -2.79
C THR A 103 -15.22 -7.70 -1.45
N ILE A 104 -14.98 -6.43 -1.19
CA ILE A 104 -14.48 -5.93 0.08
C ILE A 104 -15.51 -5.06 0.77
N ASN A 105 -15.62 -5.20 2.09
CA ASN A 105 -16.45 -4.36 2.94
C ASN A 105 -15.64 -3.14 3.39
N VAL A 106 -16.22 -1.96 3.23
CA VAL A 106 -15.69 -0.71 3.80
C VAL A 106 -16.18 -0.60 5.22
N LEU A 107 -15.25 -0.40 6.16
CA LEU A 107 -15.58 -0.27 7.58
C LEU A 107 -15.99 1.17 7.91
N PRO A 108 -16.86 1.40 8.93
CA PRO A 108 -17.34 2.74 9.30
C PRO A 108 -16.23 3.75 9.63
N ARG A 109 -15.04 3.26 10.04
CA ARG A 109 -13.88 4.08 10.36
C ARG A 109 -13.13 4.61 9.15
N SER A 110 -13.44 4.17 7.93
CA SER A 110 -12.78 4.67 6.71
C SER A 110 -13.07 6.16 6.53
N TYR A 111 -12.02 6.95 6.34
CA TYR A 111 -12.09 8.37 6.03
C TYR A 111 -12.29 8.60 4.53
N LEU A 112 -11.51 7.91 3.69
CA LEU A 112 -11.55 8.10 2.24
C LEU A 112 -12.82 7.54 1.59
N TYR A 113 -13.30 6.40 2.07
CA TYR A 113 -14.40 5.65 1.44
C TYR A 113 -15.65 5.57 2.30
N LYS A 114 -15.86 6.52 3.21
CA LYS A 114 -17.00 6.55 4.16
C LYS A 114 -18.39 6.50 3.52
N HIS A 115 -18.51 6.86 2.24
CA HIS A 115 -19.77 6.84 1.49
C HIS A 115 -20.02 5.50 0.78
N TYR A 116 -19.04 4.61 0.78
CA TYR A 116 -19.16 3.29 0.17
C TYR A 116 -19.36 2.22 1.24
N LYS A 117 -20.19 1.23 0.95
CA LYS A 117 -20.35 0.05 1.81
C LYS A 117 -19.50 -1.11 1.34
N LYS A 118 -19.39 -1.28 0.01
CA LYS A 118 -18.66 -2.36 -0.64
C LYS A 118 -17.97 -1.87 -1.90
N LEU A 119 -16.86 -2.50 -2.24
CA LEU A 119 -16.13 -2.31 -3.49
C LEU A 119 -15.80 -3.67 -4.10
N SER A 120 -15.68 -3.72 -5.43
CA SER A 120 -15.15 -4.87 -6.16
C SER A 120 -13.72 -4.56 -6.59
N VAL A 121 -12.76 -5.45 -6.30
CA VAL A 121 -11.33 -5.17 -6.50
C VAL A 121 -10.58 -6.39 -7.02
N GLY A 122 -9.49 -6.15 -7.77
CA GLY A 122 -8.56 -7.16 -8.21
C GLY A 122 -7.53 -7.51 -7.14
N ARG A 123 -7.27 -8.82 -6.94
CA ARG A 123 -6.31 -9.32 -5.94
C ARG A 123 -5.22 -10.15 -6.58
N TYR A 124 -3.96 -9.88 -6.16
CA TYR A 124 -2.75 -10.52 -6.68
C TYR A 124 -1.76 -10.82 -5.55
N HIS A 125 -2.21 -11.34 -4.40
CA HIS A 125 -1.33 -11.51 -3.25
C HIS A 125 -1.47 -12.89 -2.59
N SER A 126 -0.33 -13.42 -2.11
CA SER A 126 -0.20 -14.64 -1.32
C SER A 126 0.07 -14.37 0.16
N LEU A 127 0.43 -13.15 0.51
CA LEU A 127 0.72 -12.71 1.87
C LEU A 127 -0.42 -11.87 2.42
N LYS A 128 -0.52 -11.84 3.76
CA LYS A 128 -1.52 -11.05 4.49
C LYS A 128 -0.99 -10.57 5.84
N LEU A 129 -1.63 -9.56 6.39
CA LEU A 129 -1.43 -9.17 7.79
C LEU A 129 -1.86 -10.33 8.72
N LYS A 130 -0.98 -10.71 9.66
CA LYS A 130 -1.34 -11.57 10.78
C LYS A 130 -2.08 -10.73 11.83
N GLU A 131 -3.21 -11.24 12.25
CA GLU A 131 -4.03 -10.58 13.27
C GLU A 131 -4.09 -11.42 14.56
N PRO A 132 -4.28 -10.81 15.74
CA PRO A 132 -4.61 -9.39 15.93
C PRO A 132 -3.42 -8.46 15.66
N PHE A 133 -3.70 -7.29 15.06
CA PHE A 133 -2.77 -6.21 14.86
C PHE A 133 -3.31 -4.95 15.55
N GLN A 134 -2.45 -4.28 16.32
CA GLN A 134 -2.77 -3.03 16.98
C GLN A 134 -1.71 -1.98 16.66
N SER A 135 -2.14 -0.80 16.29
CA SER A 135 -1.32 0.37 16.08
C SER A 135 -1.98 1.59 16.70
N SER A 136 -1.19 2.51 17.20
CA SER A 136 -1.70 3.78 17.73
C SER A 136 -2.13 4.77 16.65
N SER A 137 -1.79 4.52 15.39
CA SER A 137 -2.03 5.45 14.28
C SER A 137 -2.69 4.81 13.06
N ILE A 138 -2.49 3.53 12.82
CA ILE A 138 -3.04 2.81 11.66
C ILE A 138 -4.39 2.18 11.99
N ASP A 139 -5.39 2.53 11.22
CA ASP A 139 -6.69 1.87 11.20
C ASP A 139 -6.80 0.94 9.98
N ILE A 140 -7.25 -0.31 10.20
CA ILE A 140 -7.69 -1.18 9.11
C ILE A 140 -9.10 -0.75 8.72
N THR A 141 -9.27 -0.27 7.50
CA THR A 141 -10.50 0.39 7.02
C THR A 141 -11.29 -0.40 6.00
N MET A 142 -10.72 -1.47 5.46
CA MET A 142 -11.44 -2.38 4.57
C MET A 142 -11.05 -3.83 4.83
N ARG A 143 -11.99 -4.74 4.59
CA ARG A 143 -11.79 -6.18 4.74
C ARG A 143 -12.43 -6.96 3.60
N CYS A 144 -11.79 -8.04 3.19
CA CYS A 144 -12.39 -8.99 2.25
C CYS A 144 -13.66 -9.60 2.86
N GLN A 145 -14.79 -9.51 2.17
CA GLN A 145 -16.07 -10.02 2.65
C GLN A 145 -16.01 -11.53 2.97
N LYS A 146 -15.34 -12.32 2.12
CA LYS A 146 -15.30 -13.78 2.23
C LYS A 146 -14.28 -14.26 3.26
N THR A 147 -13.11 -13.62 3.35
CA THR A 147 -11.98 -14.13 4.14
C THR A 147 -11.64 -13.28 5.36
N ASN A 148 -12.29 -12.13 5.50
CA ASN A 148 -12.04 -11.13 6.54
C ASN A 148 -10.60 -10.58 6.60
N VAL A 149 -9.77 -10.86 5.60
CA VAL A 149 -8.39 -10.35 5.50
C VAL A 149 -8.41 -8.83 5.36
N ALA A 150 -7.47 -8.15 6.04
CA ALA A 150 -7.27 -6.71 5.92
C ALA A 150 -6.93 -6.31 4.48
N MET A 151 -7.66 -5.35 3.92
CA MET A 151 -7.57 -4.94 2.51
C MET A 151 -7.22 -3.48 2.32
N ALA A 152 -7.39 -2.64 3.33
CA ALA A 152 -6.93 -1.25 3.32
C ALA A 152 -6.56 -0.78 4.72
N LEU A 153 -5.67 0.19 4.76
CA LEU A 153 -5.26 0.91 5.96
C LEU A 153 -5.33 2.42 5.73
N GLU A 154 -5.59 3.15 6.80
CA GLU A 154 -5.56 4.61 6.82
C GLU A 154 -4.92 5.12 8.12
N ASP A 155 -4.03 6.13 7.99
CA ASP A 155 -3.62 7.02 9.07
C ASP A 155 -3.91 8.46 8.61
N LYS A 156 -5.06 8.95 8.97
CA LYS A 156 -5.52 10.28 8.57
C LYS A 156 -4.58 11.38 9.07
N LYS A 157 -4.06 11.25 10.29
CA LYS A 157 -3.20 12.26 10.92
C LYS A 157 -1.88 12.42 10.15
N ASN A 158 -1.24 11.31 9.80
CA ASN A 158 0.03 11.31 9.09
C ASN A 158 -0.13 11.24 7.57
N LYS A 159 -1.37 11.22 7.05
CA LYS A 159 -1.70 11.15 5.62
C LYS A 159 -1.09 9.90 4.96
N ILE A 160 -1.26 8.75 5.61
CA ILE A 160 -0.78 7.46 5.13
C ILE A 160 -1.99 6.60 4.74
N PHE A 161 -1.91 6.00 3.57
CA PHE A 161 -2.97 5.15 3.01
C PHE A 161 -2.35 3.92 2.38
N GLY A 162 -3.09 2.83 2.36
CA GLY A 162 -2.60 1.62 1.70
C GLY A 162 -3.72 0.67 1.30
N PHE A 163 -3.49 -0.03 0.19
CA PHE A 163 -4.40 -1.02 -0.36
C PHE A 163 -3.67 -2.32 -0.63
N GLN A 164 -4.23 -3.44 -0.14
CA GLN A 164 -3.70 -4.77 -0.44
C GLN A 164 -4.04 -5.22 -1.87
N PHE A 165 -5.10 -4.66 -2.45
CA PHE A 165 -5.51 -4.90 -3.82
C PHE A 165 -4.83 -3.94 -4.80
N HIS A 166 -4.96 -4.21 -6.09
CA HIS A 166 -4.41 -3.41 -7.18
C HIS A 166 -5.50 -2.50 -7.79
N PRO A 167 -5.51 -1.18 -7.47
CA PRO A 167 -6.48 -0.26 -8.05
C PRO A 167 -6.25 0.04 -9.54
N ASP A 168 -5.12 -0.38 -10.06
CA ASP A 168 -4.62 -0.19 -11.43
C ASP A 168 -4.91 -1.41 -12.34
N SER A 169 -5.61 -2.45 -11.84
CA SER A 169 -5.80 -3.71 -12.56
C SER A 169 -7.19 -3.90 -13.19
N PHE A 170 -8.19 -3.04 -12.89
CA PHE A 170 -9.56 -3.09 -13.46
C PHE A 170 -10.16 -1.71 -13.61
#